data_65efcc2b62d030c6afe5ba37c5d4f01f
#
_entry.id   65efcc2b62d030c6afe5ba37c5d4f01f
#
_cell.length_a   1.000
_cell.length_b   1.000
_cell.length_c   1.000
_cell.angle_alpha   90.00
_cell.angle_beta   90.00
_cell.angle_gamma   90.00
#
_symmetry.space_group_name_H-M   'P 1'
#
loop_
_entity.id
_entity.type
_entity.pdbx_description
1 polymer ?
#
loop_
_entity_poly.entity_id
_entity_poly.type
_entity_poly.pdbx_seq_one_letter_code
_entity_poly.pdbx_strand_id
1 'polypeptide(L)'
;MDLELARNFLIALAIGALVGAEREKKKKNDPIQSFGGIRTHILIALVGAASAWLSREFGAPWIFVATLALVGATVLASYVFQNLRADDEGLGLTSEIAAIVVCLLGAMSITGNPELAAALGVGTSAVLAFKQPLHGLVHRIGPDDMFAGIKLLVASFIVLPLLPDAPVDPWGAINPYRVWMLVILISALSLVGYVAVRWLGTTHGTVITGIAGGLVSSTAATLSLARTSRVQPEPGHAHALSAAILLAWFVMVVRTLMLIAVVNAPLLATAWPPFLLLGAVTLAFAGWHYRGSVSGDARRGDADNGDGDGDGEGDGDGDGGDGYGDRNGAIRNPFSLASAIRFGALFAAVLLVVEIAQQRAPGVGVYVVSALAGSVDVDAITLSLAGNAGEPDRHPEAVRAILIAALTNTVVKCAMVVGLGGGRTRRNIVVAAAAIVLAGLVAVSFG
;
A
#
# COMPACT_ATOMS: atom_id res chain seq x y z
N MET A 1 -37.02 12.10 -35.54
CA MET A 1 -35.66 12.37 -34.98
C MET A 1 -35.28 11.13 -34.20
N ASP A 2 -34.18 10.52 -34.55
CA ASP A 2 -33.75 9.28 -33.92
C ASP A 2 -33.40 9.60 -32.47
N LEU A 3 -34.16 9.06 -31.51
CA LEU A 3 -34.03 9.37 -30.10
C LEU A 3 -32.66 8.96 -29.59
N GLU A 4 -32.09 7.91 -30.17
CA GLU A 4 -30.78 7.39 -29.86
C GLU A 4 -29.69 8.37 -30.32
N LEU A 5 -29.81 8.92 -31.52
CA LEU A 5 -28.85 9.92 -32.01
C LEU A 5 -28.88 11.19 -31.14
N ALA A 6 -30.07 11.66 -30.74
CA ALA A 6 -30.20 12.79 -29.84
C ALA A 6 -29.52 12.52 -28.46
N ARG A 7 -29.74 11.32 -27.90
CA ARG A 7 -29.07 10.90 -26.67
C ARG A 7 -27.56 10.92 -26.80
N ASN A 8 -27.01 10.41 -27.89
CA ASN A 8 -25.58 10.35 -28.15
C ASN A 8 -24.95 11.76 -28.29
N PHE A 9 -25.63 12.70 -28.91
CA PHE A 9 -25.22 14.11 -28.93
C PHE A 9 -25.28 14.76 -27.54
N LEU A 10 -26.29 14.43 -26.72
CA LEU A 10 -26.37 14.90 -25.35
C LEU A 10 -25.20 14.36 -24.49
N ILE A 11 -24.79 13.12 -24.72
CA ILE A 11 -23.59 12.55 -24.04
C ILE A 11 -22.34 13.32 -24.46
N ALA A 12 -22.13 13.60 -25.74
CA ALA A 12 -21.03 14.43 -26.21
C ALA A 12 -21.02 15.81 -25.55
N LEU A 13 -22.19 16.47 -25.49
CA LEU A 13 -22.34 17.76 -24.81
C LEU A 13 -22.00 17.67 -23.33
N ALA A 14 -22.50 16.63 -22.65
CA ALA A 14 -22.19 16.41 -21.21
C ALA A 14 -20.70 16.18 -20.97
N ILE A 15 -20.00 15.42 -21.81
CA ILE A 15 -18.54 15.21 -21.74
C ILE A 15 -17.83 16.57 -21.90
N GLY A 16 -18.17 17.34 -22.91
CA GLY A 16 -17.60 18.67 -23.13
C GLY A 16 -17.85 19.63 -21.97
N ALA A 17 -19.06 19.61 -21.41
CA ALA A 17 -19.42 20.41 -20.24
C ALA A 17 -18.62 20.01 -18.99
N LEU A 18 -18.49 18.71 -18.73
CA LEU A 18 -17.80 18.17 -17.56
C LEU A 18 -16.31 18.56 -17.56
N VAL A 19 -15.61 18.26 -18.68
CA VAL A 19 -14.20 18.59 -18.82
C VAL A 19 -14.00 20.11 -18.88
N GLY A 20 -14.89 20.83 -19.58
CA GLY A 20 -14.84 22.27 -19.69
C GLY A 20 -15.07 23.01 -18.37
N ALA A 21 -15.92 22.48 -17.48
CA ALA A 21 -16.16 23.05 -16.15
C ALA A 21 -14.90 22.98 -15.29
N GLU A 22 -14.17 21.86 -15.36
CA GLU A 22 -12.90 21.73 -14.69
C GLU A 22 -11.86 22.74 -15.22
N ARG A 23 -11.79 22.91 -16.54
CA ARG A 23 -10.92 23.90 -17.19
C ARG A 23 -11.29 25.35 -16.85
N GLU A 24 -12.57 25.69 -16.78
CA GLU A 24 -13.06 27.01 -16.38
C GLU A 24 -12.64 27.36 -14.94
N LYS A 25 -12.74 26.39 -14.02
CA LYS A 25 -12.27 26.55 -12.63
C LYS A 25 -10.77 26.84 -12.57
N LYS A 26 -9.97 26.15 -13.39
CA LYS A 26 -8.52 26.36 -13.48
C LYS A 26 -8.20 27.74 -14.03
N LYS A 27 -8.91 28.19 -15.08
CA LYS A 27 -8.73 29.51 -15.70
C LYS A 27 -8.95 30.66 -14.73
N LYS A 28 -9.88 30.50 -13.78
CA LYS A 28 -10.13 31.49 -12.73
C LYS A 28 -8.95 31.63 -11.78
N ASN A 29 -8.20 30.57 -11.55
CA ASN A 29 -7.03 30.55 -10.66
C ASN A 29 -5.71 30.89 -11.38
N ASP A 30 -5.64 30.67 -12.71
CA ASP A 30 -4.45 30.91 -13.53
C ASP A 30 -4.87 31.31 -14.97
N PRO A 31 -5.10 32.61 -15.19
CA PRO A 31 -5.66 33.13 -16.46
C PRO A 31 -4.79 32.88 -17.69
N ILE A 32 -3.49 32.75 -17.52
CA ILE A 32 -2.51 32.69 -18.64
C ILE A 32 -2.40 31.28 -19.22
N GLN A 33 -2.73 30.23 -18.47
CA GLN A 33 -2.43 28.83 -18.81
C GLN A 33 -3.62 27.99 -19.29
N SER A 34 -4.75 28.54 -19.72
CA SER A 34 -5.93 27.74 -20.04
C SER A 34 -6.41 27.91 -21.46
N PHE A 35 -6.31 26.84 -22.27
CA PHE A 35 -6.98 26.74 -23.56
C PHE A 35 -8.50 26.58 -23.36
N GLY A 36 -9.25 27.69 -23.51
CA GLY A 36 -10.71 27.69 -23.49
C GLY A 36 -11.36 27.26 -22.16
N GLY A 37 -12.61 27.61 -21.99
CA GLY A 37 -13.44 27.21 -20.84
C GLY A 37 -14.52 26.21 -21.24
N ILE A 38 -15.61 26.16 -20.44
CA ILE A 38 -16.74 25.24 -20.63
C ILE A 38 -17.35 25.33 -22.03
N ARG A 39 -17.56 26.53 -22.57
CA ARG A 39 -18.14 26.74 -23.88
C ARG A 39 -17.27 26.14 -24.99
N THR A 40 -15.97 26.34 -24.92
CA THR A 40 -15.02 25.84 -25.92
C THR A 40 -15.01 24.31 -25.95
N HIS A 41 -14.98 23.65 -24.79
CA HIS A 41 -14.95 22.20 -24.72
C HIS A 41 -16.28 21.57 -25.15
N ILE A 42 -17.43 22.20 -24.84
CA ILE A 42 -18.74 21.77 -25.37
C ILE A 42 -18.75 21.83 -26.90
N LEU A 43 -18.28 22.94 -27.48
CA LEU A 43 -18.24 23.08 -28.95
C LEU A 43 -17.29 22.07 -29.60
N ILE A 44 -16.13 21.82 -29.01
CA ILE A 44 -15.16 20.81 -29.48
C ILE A 44 -15.79 19.40 -29.45
N ALA A 45 -16.48 19.04 -28.37
CA ALA A 45 -17.17 17.76 -28.26
C ALA A 45 -18.26 17.61 -29.34
N LEU A 46 -19.06 18.67 -29.55
CA LEU A 46 -20.12 18.67 -30.57
C LEU A 46 -19.53 18.63 -31.99
N VAL A 47 -18.44 19.32 -32.27
CA VAL A 47 -17.72 19.25 -33.55
C VAL A 47 -17.19 17.84 -33.80
N GLY A 48 -16.61 17.16 -32.77
CA GLY A 48 -16.21 15.77 -32.85
C GLY A 48 -17.40 14.84 -33.17
N ALA A 49 -18.51 14.98 -32.43
CA ALA A 49 -19.71 14.20 -32.61
C ALA A 49 -20.34 14.43 -34.00
N ALA A 50 -20.48 15.69 -34.41
CA ALA A 50 -21.08 16.04 -35.72
C ALA A 50 -20.24 15.55 -36.90
N SER A 51 -18.91 15.69 -36.82
CA SER A 51 -18.02 15.21 -37.86
C SER A 51 -18.00 13.68 -37.97
N ALA A 52 -18.10 12.96 -36.86
CA ALA A 52 -18.25 11.50 -36.88
C ALA A 52 -19.57 11.05 -37.43
N TRP A 53 -20.67 11.74 -37.12
CA TRP A 53 -22.00 11.50 -37.71
C TRP A 53 -21.99 11.74 -39.20
N LEU A 54 -21.52 12.90 -39.68
CA LEU A 54 -21.39 13.22 -41.09
C LEU A 54 -20.50 12.23 -41.85
N SER A 55 -19.40 11.81 -41.25
CA SER A 55 -18.51 10.79 -41.83
C SER A 55 -19.23 9.47 -42.10
N ARG A 56 -20.15 9.07 -41.21
CA ARG A 56 -20.96 7.86 -41.38
C ARG A 56 -22.05 8.06 -42.40
N GLU A 57 -22.76 9.18 -42.35
CA GLU A 57 -23.89 9.49 -43.24
C GLU A 57 -23.44 9.56 -44.70
N PHE A 58 -22.29 10.20 -44.96
CA PHE A 58 -21.75 10.34 -46.32
C PHE A 58 -20.80 9.23 -46.75
N GLY A 59 -20.52 8.23 -45.88
CA GLY A 59 -19.52 7.20 -46.16
C GLY A 59 -18.10 7.77 -46.38
N ALA A 60 -17.80 8.91 -45.79
CA ALA A 60 -16.57 9.69 -46.03
C ALA A 60 -15.74 9.90 -44.78
N PRO A 61 -14.93 8.91 -44.34
CA PRO A 61 -14.14 8.96 -43.07
C PRO A 61 -13.18 10.16 -42.98
N TRP A 62 -12.76 10.68 -44.12
CA TRP A 62 -11.90 11.85 -44.21
C TRP A 62 -12.49 13.12 -43.57
N ILE A 63 -13.84 13.24 -43.49
CA ILE A 63 -14.51 14.39 -42.83
C ILE A 63 -14.09 14.47 -41.38
N PHE A 64 -14.11 13.36 -40.63
CA PHE A 64 -13.63 13.31 -39.25
C PHE A 64 -12.13 13.59 -39.14
N VAL A 65 -11.33 12.99 -40.02
CA VAL A 65 -9.86 13.19 -40.00
C VAL A 65 -9.52 14.68 -40.27
N ALA A 66 -10.17 15.30 -41.27
CA ALA A 66 -9.96 16.73 -41.54
C ALA A 66 -10.39 17.61 -40.37
N THR A 67 -11.53 17.30 -39.74
CA THR A 67 -12.03 18.03 -38.58
C THR A 67 -11.07 17.90 -37.40
N LEU A 68 -10.59 16.69 -37.12
CA LEU A 68 -9.61 16.44 -36.03
C LEU A 68 -8.29 17.16 -36.30
N ALA A 69 -7.82 17.18 -37.57
CA ALA A 69 -6.64 17.92 -37.95
C ALA A 69 -6.83 19.44 -37.76
N LEU A 70 -8.02 19.98 -38.11
CA LEU A 70 -8.33 21.38 -37.89
C LEU A 70 -8.38 21.75 -36.40
N VAL A 71 -9.02 20.93 -35.57
CA VAL A 71 -9.04 21.12 -34.12
C VAL A 71 -7.62 21.06 -33.57
N GLY A 72 -6.82 20.06 -33.98
CA GLY A 72 -5.41 19.94 -33.58
C GLY A 72 -4.58 21.15 -33.99
N ALA A 73 -4.75 21.66 -35.22
CA ALA A 73 -4.06 22.86 -35.70
C ALA A 73 -4.46 24.11 -34.89
N THR A 74 -5.74 24.26 -34.56
CA THR A 74 -6.24 25.38 -33.75
C THR A 74 -5.66 25.33 -32.33
N VAL A 75 -5.60 24.13 -31.73
CA VAL A 75 -5.00 23.89 -30.41
C VAL A 75 -3.50 24.20 -30.44
N LEU A 76 -2.78 23.71 -31.44
CA LEU A 76 -1.35 23.97 -31.63
C LEU A 76 -1.06 25.46 -31.83
N ALA A 77 -1.84 26.13 -32.67
CA ALA A 77 -1.70 27.58 -32.89
C ALA A 77 -1.91 28.35 -31.58
N SER A 78 -2.95 28.01 -30.82
CA SER A 78 -3.17 28.60 -29.48
C SER A 78 -1.99 28.41 -28.55
N TYR A 79 -1.45 27.19 -28.49
CA TYR A 79 -0.28 26.87 -27.68
C TYR A 79 0.96 27.70 -28.06
N VAL A 80 1.27 27.80 -29.36
CA VAL A 80 2.39 28.59 -29.88
C VAL A 80 2.21 30.08 -29.55
N PHE A 81 0.99 30.63 -29.73
CA PHE A 81 0.74 32.04 -29.40
C PHE A 81 0.82 32.32 -27.90
N GLN A 82 0.41 31.39 -27.05
CA GLN A 82 0.53 31.52 -25.59
C GLN A 82 2.01 31.47 -25.18
N ASN A 83 2.79 30.55 -25.76
CA ASN A 83 4.20 30.36 -25.43
C ASN A 83 5.07 31.54 -25.89
N LEU A 84 4.71 32.22 -27.02
CA LEU A 84 5.38 33.42 -27.47
C LEU A 84 5.11 34.64 -26.58
N ARG A 85 4.10 34.62 -25.72
CA ARG A 85 3.74 35.71 -24.80
C ARG A 85 4.13 35.47 -23.36
N ALA A 86 4.50 34.25 -23.01
CA ALA A 86 4.93 33.90 -21.66
C ALA A 86 6.42 34.07 -21.49
N ASP A 87 6.83 34.94 -20.56
CA ASP A 87 8.21 35.04 -20.13
C ASP A 87 8.57 33.82 -19.26
N ASP A 88 9.39 32.92 -19.82
CA ASP A 88 10.20 31.86 -19.17
C ASP A 88 9.53 30.77 -18.26
N GLU A 89 8.22 30.72 -18.09
CA GLU A 89 7.59 29.57 -17.41
C GLU A 89 6.97 28.61 -18.44
N GLY A 90 7.55 27.40 -18.58
CA GLY A 90 7.11 26.37 -19.49
C GLY A 90 5.62 26.02 -19.34
N LEU A 91 4.81 26.37 -20.35
CA LEU A 91 3.37 26.12 -20.39
C LEU A 91 3.10 24.60 -20.53
N GLY A 92 2.33 24.05 -19.60
CA GLY A 92 1.96 22.64 -19.66
C GLY A 92 0.93 22.35 -20.77
N LEU A 93 1.17 21.33 -21.58
CA LEU A 93 0.32 20.88 -22.69
C LEU A 93 -1.00 20.19 -22.28
N THR A 94 -1.31 20.13 -21.00
CA THR A 94 -2.43 19.32 -20.47
C THR A 94 -3.81 19.83 -20.93
N SER A 95 -3.97 21.15 -21.13
CA SER A 95 -5.22 21.76 -21.57
C SER A 95 -5.49 21.50 -23.05
N GLU A 96 -4.43 21.55 -23.84
CA GLU A 96 -4.41 21.29 -25.27
C GLU A 96 -4.74 19.83 -25.58
N ILE A 97 -4.09 18.91 -24.86
CA ILE A 97 -4.39 17.48 -25.00
C ILE A 97 -5.82 17.18 -24.56
N ALA A 98 -6.34 17.81 -23.49
CA ALA A 98 -7.70 17.64 -23.05
C ALA A 98 -8.73 18.04 -24.13
N ALA A 99 -8.46 19.09 -24.89
CA ALA A 99 -9.33 19.52 -25.99
C ALA A 99 -9.38 18.47 -27.12
N ILE A 100 -8.24 17.89 -27.48
CA ILE A 100 -8.18 16.80 -28.48
C ILE A 100 -8.91 15.56 -27.97
N VAL A 101 -8.72 15.16 -26.71
CA VAL A 101 -9.42 14.04 -26.09
C VAL A 101 -10.94 14.27 -26.11
N VAL A 102 -11.42 15.46 -25.77
CA VAL A 102 -12.84 15.80 -25.80
C VAL A 102 -13.42 15.70 -27.21
N CYS A 103 -12.68 16.09 -28.25
CA CYS A 103 -13.10 15.91 -29.64
C CYS A 103 -13.27 14.43 -30.00
N LEU A 104 -12.29 13.59 -29.63
CA LEU A 104 -12.30 12.14 -29.85
C LEU A 104 -13.45 11.47 -29.10
N LEU A 105 -13.68 11.84 -27.84
CA LEU A 105 -14.78 11.30 -27.03
C LEU A 105 -16.16 11.72 -27.57
N GLY A 106 -16.28 12.95 -28.07
CA GLY A 106 -17.46 13.39 -28.78
C GLY A 106 -17.76 12.54 -30.02
N ALA A 107 -16.73 12.24 -30.82
CA ALA A 107 -16.86 11.35 -31.98
C ALA A 107 -17.23 9.91 -31.53
N MET A 108 -16.58 9.40 -30.47
CA MET A 108 -16.84 8.06 -29.97
C MET A 108 -18.28 7.87 -29.45
N SER A 109 -18.91 8.92 -28.91
CA SER A 109 -20.31 8.85 -28.48
C SER A 109 -21.27 8.55 -29.62
N ILE A 110 -20.93 8.92 -30.88
CA ILE A 110 -21.72 8.68 -32.08
C ILE A 110 -21.38 7.35 -32.75
N THR A 111 -20.16 6.85 -32.61
CA THR A 111 -19.65 5.66 -33.34
C THR A 111 -20.02 4.32 -32.70
N GLY A 112 -20.97 4.28 -31.77
CA GLY A 112 -21.53 3.04 -31.22
C GLY A 112 -21.04 2.67 -29.79
N ASN A 113 -20.23 3.53 -29.14
CA ASN A 113 -19.76 3.29 -27.76
C ASN A 113 -20.01 4.50 -26.83
N PRO A 114 -21.28 5.00 -26.72
CA PRO A 114 -21.58 6.21 -25.94
C PRO A 114 -21.27 6.03 -24.43
N GLU A 115 -21.48 4.84 -23.88
CA GLU A 115 -21.22 4.55 -22.46
C GLU A 115 -19.72 4.57 -22.15
N LEU A 116 -18.91 4.00 -23.05
CA LEU A 116 -17.45 4.04 -22.92
C LEU A 116 -16.94 5.48 -23.08
N ALA A 117 -17.50 6.26 -24.01
CA ALA A 117 -17.17 7.68 -24.19
C ALA A 117 -17.49 8.48 -22.91
N ALA A 118 -18.65 8.26 -22.30
CA ALA A 118 -19.03 8.88 -21.04
C ALA A 118 -18.08 8.49 -19.89
N ALA A 119 -17.77 7.19 -19.75
CA ALA A 119 -16.85 6.69 -18.72
C ALA A 119 -15.44 7.31 -18.86
N LEU A 120 -14.90 7.36 -20.08
CA LEU A 120 -13.61 8.00 -20.37
C LEU A 120 -13.66 9.53 -20.17
N GLY A 121 -14.78 10.17 -20.44
CA GLY A 121 -15.01 11.59 -20.17
C GLY A 121 -14.95 11.91 -18.68
N VAL A 122 -15.62 11.10 -17.86
CA VAL A 122 -15.54 11.19 -16.39
C VAL A 122 -14.10 10.94 -15.91
N GLY A 123 -13.44 9.89 -16.43
CA GLY A 123 -12.04 9.57 -16.10
C GLY A 123 -11.10 10.72 -16.46
N THR A 124 -11.25 11.31 -17.65
CA THR A 124 -10.47 12.47 -18.10
C THR A 124 -10.67 13.66 -17.15
N SER A 125 -11.91 13.98 -16.82
CA SER A 125 -12.23 15.07 -15.89
C SER A 125 -11.63 14.81 -14.50
N ALA A 126 -11.70 13.56 -14.00
CA ALA A 126 -11.10 13.18 -12.74
C ALA A 126 -9.57 13.38 -12.75
N VAL A 127 -8.85 12.88 -13.76
CA VAL A 127 -7.40 13.06 -13.89
C VAL A 127 -7.02 14.55 -13.90
N LEU A 128 -7.81 15.38 -14.59
CA LEU A 128 -7.57 16.82 -14.66
C LEU A 128 -7.85 17.52 -13.32
N ALA A 129 -8.92 17.12 -12.60
CA ALA A 129 -9.30 17.70 -11.32
C ALA A 129 -8.31 17.33 -10.19
N PHE A 130 -7.76 16.12 -10.24
CA PHE A 130 -6.81 15.62 -9.23
C PHE A 130 -5.37 16.04 -9.46
N LYS A 131 -5.08 17.01 -10.34
CA LYS A 131 -3.70 17.49 -10.62
C LYS A 131 -2.95 17.86 -9.34
N GLN A 132 -3.55 18.69 -8.46
CA GLN A 132 -2.87 19.12 -7.22
C GLN A 132 -2.64 17.97 -6.22
N PRO A 133 -3.64 17.13 -5.91
CA PRO A 133 -3.43 15.93 -5.10
C PRO A 133 -2.39 14.98 -5.70
N LEU A 134 -2.40 14.76 -7.02
CA LEU A 134 -1.42 13.91 -7.71
C LEU A 134 0.00 14.49 -7.65
N HIS A 135 0.17 15.80 -7.86
CA HIS A 135 1.47 16.45 -7.69
C HIS A 135 1.96 16.39 -6.24
N GLY A 136 1.08 16.68 -5.29
CA GLY A 136 1.40 16.54 -3.86
C GLY A 136 1.79 15.11 -3.49
N LEU A 137 1.16 14.11 -4.11
CA LEU A 137 1.49 12.71 -3.97
C LEU A 137 2.90 12.40 -4.52
N VAL A 138 3.18 12.82 -5.76
CA VAL A 138 4.47 12.61 -6.42
C VAL A 138 5.61 13.31 -5.65
N HIS A 139 5.39 14.53 -5.15
CA HIS A 139 6.38 15.23 -4.33
C HIS A 139 6.65 14.57 -2.97
N ARG A 140 5.66 13.85 -2.41
CA ARG A 140 5.81 13.08 -1.17
C ARG A 140 6.47 11.73 -1.38
N ILE A 141 6.40 11.17 -2.59
CA ILE A 141 7.05 9.93 -2.98
C ILE A 141 8.50 10.26 -3.35
N GLY A 142 9.46 9.75 -2.59
CA GLY A 142 10.87 9.91 -2.92
C GLY A 142 11.24 9.14 -4.19
N PRO A 143 12.37 9.48 -4.84
CA PRO A 143 12.84 8.75 -6.02
C PRO A 143 12.95 7.24 -5.81
N ASP A 144 13.42 6.82 -4.63
CA ASP A 144 13.58 5.40 -4.28
C ASP A 144 12.23 4.66 -4.21
N ASP A 145 11.17 5.34 -3.77
CA ASP A 145 9.83 4.76 -3.66
C ASP A 145 9.18 4.63 -5.03
N MET A 146 9.40 5.60 -5.89
CA MET A 146 8.96 5.55 -7.28
C MET A 146 9.63 4.38 -8.01
N PHE A 147 10.94 4.21 -7.84
CA PHE A 147 11.68 3.07 -8.40
C PHE A 147 11.18 1.72 -7.84
N ALA A 148 10.79 1.67 -6.56
CA ALA A 148 10.20 0.46 -6.00
C ALA A 148 8.85 0.12 -6.63
N GLY A 149 7.98 1.12 -6.81
CA GLY A 149 6.71 0.94 -7.52
C GLY A 149 6.91 0.46 -8.95
N ILE A 150 7.84 1.08 -9.70
CA ILE A 150 8.17 0.66 -11.08
C ILE A 150 8.70 -0.77 -11.10
N LYS A 151 9.60 -1.15 -10.21
CA LYS A 151 10.11 -2.52 -10.12
C LYS A 151 8.99 -3.52 -9.83
N LEU A 152 8.05 -3.18 -8.97
CA LEU A 152 6.88 -4.02 -8.69
C LEU A 152 5.99 -4.18 -9.92
N LEU A 153 5.76 -3.11 -10.69
CA LEU A 153 5.02 -3.15 -11.95
C LEU A 153 5.74 -4.03 -12.99
N VAL A 154 7.05 -3.89 -13.12
CA VAL A 154 7.87 -4.76 -14.00
C VAL A 154 7.75 -6.23 -13.57
N ALA A 155 7.86 -6.51 -12.28
CA ALA A 155 7.70 -7.86 -11.74
C ALA A 155 6.30 -8.45 -12.03
N SER A 156 5.24 -7.62 -11.98
CA SER A 156 3.86 -8.04 -12.17
C SER A 156 3.45 -8.17 -13.64
N PHE A 157 3.82 -7.20 -14.48
CA PHE A 157 3.32 -7.13 -15.87
C PHE A 157 4.30 -7.69 -16.91
N ILE A 158 5.58 -7.77 -16.58
CA ILE A 158 6.60 -8.28 -17.50
C ILE A 158 7.07 -9.68 -17.06
N VAL A 159 7.52 -9.83 -15.81
CA VAL A 159 8.10 -11.09 -15.35
C VAL A 159 7.05 -12.17 -15.14
N LEU A 160 5.94 -11.85 -14.46
CA LEU A 160 4.91 -12.84 -14.14
C LEU A 160 4.34 -13.58 -15.36
N PRO A 161 3.97 -12.90 -16.48
CA PRO A 161 3.42 -13.60 -17.65
C PRO A 161 4.44 -14.48 -18.39
N LEU A 162 5.74 -14.29 -18.15
CA LEU A 162 6.81 -15.09 -18.78
C LEU A 162 7.07 -16.40 -18.03
N LEU A 163 6.53 -16.56 -16.81
CA LEU A 163 6.75 -17.74 -16.00
C LEU A 163 5.77 -18.86 -16.35
N PRO A 164 6.20 -20.12 -16.38
CA PRO A 164 5.32 -21.25 -16.65
C PRO A 164 4.32 -21.44 -15.49
N ASP A 165 3.03 -21.61 -15.84
CA ASP A 165 1.98 -21.95 -14.89
C ASP A 165 1.80 -23.48 -14.81
N ALA A 166 2.89 -24.18 -14.54
CA ALA A 166 2.93 -25.61 -14.30
C ALA A 166 4.02 -25.94 -13.28
N PRO A 167 3.87 -27.01 -12.47
CA PRO A 167 4.92 -27.47 -11.59
C PRO A 167 6.20 -27.85 -12.36
N VAL A 168 7.37 -27.42 -11.87
CA VAL A 168 8.67 -27.67 -12.49
C VAL A 168 9.49 -28.70 -11.72
N ASP A 169 9.01 -29.16 -10.56
CA ASP A 169 9.67 -30.12 -9.70
C ASP A 169 8.98 -31.50 -9.72
N PRO A 170 9.68 -32.60 -9.37
CA PRO A 170 9.13 -33.95 -9.38
C PRO A 170 7.99 -34.19 -8.38
N TRP A 171 7.89 -33.35 -7.36
CA TRP A 171 6.87 -33.47 -6.29
C TRP A 171 5.60 -32.63 -6.57
N GLY A 172 5.64 -31.80 -7.63
CA GLY A 172 4.51 -30.93 -7.98
C GLY A 172 4.34 -29.71 -7.07
N ALA A 173 5.31 -29.42 -6.22
CA ALA A 173 5.27 -28.38 -5.20
C ALA A 173 5.55 -26.98 -5.73
N ILE A 174 6.44 -26.85 -6.71
CA ILE A 174 6.96 -25.56 -7.18
C ILE A 174 6.34 -25.21 -8.53
N ASN A 175 5.37 -24.32 -8.51
CA ASN A 175 4.85 -23.66 -9.70
C ASN A 175 5.44 -22.22 -9.75
N PRO A 176 6.31 -21.89 -10.71
CA PRO A 176 7.00 -20.60 -10.76
C PRO A 176 6.06 -19.41 -10.86
N TYR A 177 4.96 -19.52 -11.62
CA TYR A 177 3.94 -18.47 -11.73
C TYR A 177 3.30 -18.19 -10.38
N ARG A 178 2.85 -19.24 -9.67
CA ARG A 178 2.23 -19.11 -8.34
C ARG A 178 3.20 -18.56 -7.30
N VAL A 179 4.42 -19.07 -7.26
CA VAL A 179 5.49 -18.58 -6.37
C VAL A 179 5.72 -17.08 -6.59
N TRP A 180 5.85 -16.67 -7.86
CA TRP A 180 6.11 -15.29 -8.20
C TRP A 180 4.92 -14.36 -7.91
N MET A 181 3.71 -14.82 -8.17
CA MET A 181 2.48 -14.10 -7.82
C MET A 181 2.42 -13.80 -6.31
N LEU A 182 2.81 -14.75 -5.47
CA LEU A 182 2.83 -14.58 -4.02
C LEU A 182 3.95 -13.63 -3.58
N VAL A 183 5.12 -13.65 -4.24
CA VAL A 183 6.18 -12.65 -4.05
C VAL A 183 5.67 -11.25 -4.35
N ILE A 184 4.94 -11.08 -5.45
CA ILE A 184 4.31 -9.80 -5.82
C ILE A 184 3.30 -9.37 -4.75
N LEU A 185 2.43 -10.27 -4.30
CA LEU A 185 1.42 -9.98 -3.27
C LEU A 185 2.05 -9.47 -1.97
N ILE A 186 3.08 -10.15 -1.47
CA ILE A 186 3.79 -9.72 -0.25
C ILE A 186 4.52 -8.40 -0.46
N SER A 187 5.15 -8.23 -1.62
CA SER A 187 5.86 -7.00 -1.96
C SER A 187 4.91 -5.81 -2.07
N ALA A 188 3.74 -6.01 -2.70
CA ALA A 188 2.68 -5.00 -2.78
C ALA A 188 2.16 -4.62 -1.40
N LEU A 189 1.87 -5.62 -0.54
CA LEU A 189 1.42 -5.38 0.82
C LEU A 189 2.46 -4.62 1.65
N SER A 190 3.74 -4.96 1.51
CA SER A 190 4.85 -4.27 2.18
C SER A 190 5.02 -2.83 1.67
N LEU A 191 4.87 -2.61 0.35
CA LEU A 191 4.93 -1.28 -0.25
C LEU A 191 3.75 -0.40 0.21
N VAL A 192 2.54 -0.94 0.22
CA VAL A 192 1.35 -0.24 0.75
C VAL A 192 1.55 0.14 2.21
N GLY A 193 2.06 -0.79 3.03
CA GLY A 193 2.40 -0.53 4.43
C GLY A 193 3.43 0.59 4.57
N TYR A 194 4.49 0.56 3.78
CA TYR A 194 5.54 1.59 3.77
C TYR A 194 4.99 2.97 3.37
N VAL A 195 4.19 3.04 2.31
CA VAL A 195 3.56 4.29 1.86
C VAL A 195 2.59 4.83 2.92
N ALA A 196 1.78 3.98 3.53
CA ALA A 196 0.85 4.37 4.59
C ALA A 196 1.59 5.01 5.78
N VAL A 197 2.72 4.42 6.19
CA VAL A 197 3.59 4.98 7.23
C VAL A 197 4.10 6.36 6.88
N ARG A 198 4.59 6.52 5.66
CA ARG A 198 5.16 7.78 5.19
C ARG A 198 4.10 8.90 5.10
N TRP A 199 2.85 8.55 4.80
CA TRP A 199 1.74 9.51 4.73
C TRP A 199 1.20 9.91 6.11
N LEU A 200 1.14 8.97 7.05
CA LEU A 200 0.67 9.24 8.40
C LEU A 200 1.66 10.08 9.22
N GLY A 201 2.91 10.18 8.77
CA GLY A 201 3.97 10.97 9.40
C GLY A 201 4.52 10.32 10.68
N THR A 202 5.77 10.63 11.00
CA THR A 202 6.47 10.11 12.19
C THR A 202 6.18 10.92 13.47
N THR A 203 5.36 11.96 13.38
CA THR A 203 5.11 12.94 14.46
C THR A 203 4.23 12.42 15.60
N HIS A 204 3.65 11.24 15.50
CA HIS A 204 2.63 10.75 16.44
C HIS A 204 3.12 9.66 17.41
N GLY A 205 4.40 9.66 17.77
CA GLY A 205 4.90 8.86 18.88
C GLY A 205 5.21 7.38 18.57
N THR A 206 5.73 6.70 19.57
CA THR A 206 6.28 5.33 19.53
C THR A 206 5.25 4.27 19.05
N VAL A 207 3.96 4.51 19.29
CA VAL A 207 2.85 3.61 18.91
C VAL A 207 2.70 3.51 17.40
N ILE A 208 2.70 4.66 16.72
CA ILE A 208 2.61 4.68 15.25
C ILE A 208 3.87 4.05 14.64
N THR A 209 5.03 4.26 15.23
CA THR A 209 6.27 3.58 14.82
C THR A 209 6.13 2.05 14.90
N GLY A 210 5.43 1.53 15.91
CA GLY A 210 5.16 0.10 16.06
C GLY A 210 4.26 -0.46 14.96
N ILE A 211 3.12 0.18 14.70
CA ILE A 211 2.19 -0.21 13.62
C ILE A 211 2.90 -0.13 12.26
N ALA A 212 3.54 0.97 12.03
CA ALA A 212 4.28 1.32 10.85
C ALA A 212 5.39 0.31 10.55
N GLY A 213 6.24 0.08 11.51
CA GLY A 213 7.30 -0.93 11.41
C GLY A 213 6.72 -2.34 11.22
N GLY A 214 5.61 -2.66 11.89
CA GLY A 214 4.90 -3.93 11.74
C GLY A 214 4.38 -4.19 10.34
N LEU A 215 3.88 -3.16 9.66
CA LEU A 215 3.42 -3.25 8.25
C LEU A 215 4.56 -3.55 7.29
N VAL A 216 5.75 -2.99 7.53
CA VAL A 216 6.93 -3.24 6.70
C VAL A 216 7.56 -4.58 7.05
N SER A 217 7.88 -4.80 8.33
CA SER A 217 8.45 -6.05 8.85
C SER A 217 8.34 -6.07 10.37
N SER A 218 7.45 -6.91 10.89
CA SER A 218 7.27 -7.05 12.34
C SER A 218 8.51 -7.57 13.06
N THR A 219 9.34 -8.37 12.38
CA THR A 219 10.63 -8.87 12.92
C THR A 219 11.67 -7.77 13.00
N ALA A 220 11.85 -6.99 11.93
CA ALA A 220 12.78 -5.86 11.91
C ALA A 220 12.35 -4.76 12.91
N ALA A 221 11.06 -4.47 13.01
CA ALA A 221 10.50 -3.54 13.99
C ALA A 221 10.81 -4.01 15.43
N THR A 222 10.54 -5.28 15.73
CA THR A 222 10.84 -5.87 17.04
C THR A 222 12.32 -5.71 17.38
N LEU A 223 13.21 -6.04 16.44
CA LEU A 223 14.66 -5.95 16.62
C LEU A 223 15.12 -4.51 16.88
N SER A 224 14.63 -3.56 16.10
CA SER A 224 14.97 -2.13 16.25
C SER A 224 14.49 -1.58 17.59
N LEU A 225 13.22 -1.79 17.92
CA LEU A 225 12.63 -1.31 19.18
C LEU A 225 13.26 -1.97 20.41
N ALA A 226 13.62 -3.26 20.32
CA ALA A 226 14.34 -3.96 21.38
C ALA A 226 15.71 -3.31 21.63
N ARG A 227 16.48 -3.00 20.60
CA ARG A 227 17.78 -2.32 20.73
C ARG A 227 17.62 -0.92 21.34
N THR A 228 16.63 -0.15 20.90
CA THR A 228 16.32 1.18 21.46
C THR A 228 16.01 1.10 22.94
N SER A 229 15.27 0.07 23.39
CA SER A 229 14.92 -0.11 24.80
C SER A 229 16.12 -0.36 25.72
N ARG A 230 17.26 -0.78 25.16
CA ARG A 230 18.50 -0.97 25.92
C ARG A 230 19.25 0.34 26.12
N VAL A 231 19.12 1.27 25.17
CA VAL A 231 19.79 2.59 25.20
C VAL A 231 19.02 3.58 26.08
N GLN A 232 17.69 3.44 26.13
CA GLN A 232 16.78 4.32 26.90
C GLN A 232 16.06 3.54 28.00
N PRO A 233 16.67 3.30 29.16
CA PRO A 233 16.14 2.41 30.19
C PRO A 233 15.01 3.01 31.05
N GLU A 234 14.53 4.19 30.75
CA GLU A 234 13.49 4.88 31.53
C GLU A 234 12.15 4.13 31.58
N PRO A 235 11.41 4.21 32.72
CA PRO A 235 10.17 3.44 32.89
C PRO A 235 9.07 3.74 31.90
N GLY A 236 8.82 5.02 31.60
CA GLY A 236 7.79 5.45 30.63
C GLY A 236 8.12 4.98 29.22
N HIS A 237 9.37 5.15 28.79
CA HIS A 237 9.86 4.66 27.49
C HIS A 237 9.77 3.14 27.35
N ALA A 238 10.01 2.38 28.43
CA ALA A 238 9.91 0.92 28.39
C ALA A 238 8.46 0.46 28.11
N HIS A 239 7.46 1.14 28.66
CA HIS A 239 6.05 0.86 28.37
C HIS A 239 5.68 1.22 26.94
N ALA A 240 6.09 2.40 26.45
CA ALA A 240 5.84 2.84 25.07
C ALA A 240 6.46 1.88 24.04
N LEU A 241 7.73 1.46 24.26
CA LEU A 241 8.41 0.52 23.38
C LEU A 241 7.80 -0.88 23.43
N SER A 242 7.33 -1.34 24.61
CA SER A 242 6.59 -2.60 24.72
C SER A 242 5.28 -2.56 23.95
N ALA A 243 4.53 -1.47 24.05
CA ALA A 243 3.29 -1.27 23.27
C ALA A 243 3.58 -1.28 21.77
N ALA A 244 4.62 -0.60 21.30
CA ALA A 244 5.02 -0.57 19.90
C ALA A 244 5.39 -1.96 19.35
N ILE A 245 6.16 -2.75 20.11
CA ILE A 245 6.51 -4.13 19.73
C ILE A 245 5.24 -5.00 19.61
N LEU A 246 4.32 -4.91 20.58
CA LEU A 246 3.08 -5.68 20.57
C LEU A 246 2.15 -5.27 19.43
N LEU A 247 2.10 -3.98 19.09
CA LEU A 247 1.36 -3.49 17.92
C LEU A 247 1.96 -4.01 16.61
N ALA A 248 3.28 -4.09 16.50
CA ALA A 248 3.91 -4.73 15.34
C ALA A 248 3.55 -6.23 15.23
N TRP A 249 3.38 -6.94 16.35
CA TRP A 249 2.92 -8.33 16.37
C TRP A 249 1.42 -8.44 16.03
N PHE A 250 0.60 -7.51 16.50
CA PHE A 250 -0.81 -7.44 16.12
C PHE A 250 -0.99 -7.23 14.62
N VAL A 251 -0.20 -6.35 14.02
CA VAL A 251 -0.18 -6.14 12.56
C VAL A 251 0.17 -7.44 11.82
N MET A 252 1.10 -8.25 12.32
CA MET A 252 1.39 -9.56 11.75
C MET A 252 0.15 -10.47 11.76
N VAL A 253 -0.61 -10.51 12.87
CA VAL A 253 -1.84 -11.31 12.96
C VAL A 253 -2.87 -10.86 11.91
N VAL A 254 -3.09 -9.55 11.78
CA VAL A 254 -4.00 -8.99 10.77
C VAL A 254 -3.53 -9.33 9.36
N ARG A 255 -2.22 -9.19 9.09
CA ARG A 255 -1.63 -9.52 7.79
C ARG A 255 -1.79 -11.00 7.43
N THR A 256 -1.62 -11.91 8.40
CA THR A 256 -1.85 -13.35 8.19
C THR A 256 -3.29 -13.62 7.78
N LEU A 257 -4.28 -13.02 8.45
CA LEU A 257 -5.69 -13.13 8.04
C LEU A 257 -5.97 -12.54 6.66
N MET A 258 -5.36 -11.40 6.32
CA MET A 258 -5.48 -10.81 4.99
C MET A 258 -4.91 -11.73 3.90
N LEU A 259 -3.75 -12.34 4.15
CA LEU A 259 -3.14 -13.30 3.21
C LEU A 259 -4.04 -14.53 3.00
N ILE A 260 -4.60 -15.09 4.09
CA ILE A 260 -5.57 -16.19 4.00
C ILE A 260 -6.80 -15.76 3.19
N ALA A 261 -7.36 -14.58 3.45
CA ALA A 261 -8.54 -14.06 2.74
C ALA A 261 -8.31 -13.90 1.24
N VAL A 262 -7.13 -13.47 0.83
CA VAL A 262 -6.77 -13.26 -0.58
C VAL A 262 -6.51 -14.58 -1.30
N VAL A 263 -5.83 -15.53 -0.64
CA VAL A 263 -5.42 -16.79 -1.27
C VAL A 263 -6.53 -17.84 -1.23
N ASN A 264 -7.23 -17.95 -0.09
CA ASN A 264 -8.28 -18.93 0.13
C ASN A 264 -9.36 -18.35 1.07
N ALA A 265 -10.30 -17.62 0.50
CA ALA A 265 -11.38 -16.97 1.25
C ALA A 265 -12.23 -17.95 2.09
N PRO A 266 -12.57 -19.18 1.63
CA PRO A 266 -13.26 -20.16 2.46
C PRO A 266 -12.50 -20.56 3.73
N LEU A 267 -11.15 -20.64 3.68
CA LEU A 267 -10.31 -20.95 4.82
C LEU A 267 -10.41 -19.90 5.94
N LEU A 268 -10.73 -18.66 5.57
CA LEU A 268 -10.88 -17.56 6.52
C LEU A 268 -11.96 -17.88 7.58
N ALA A 269 -13.05 -18.56 7.20
CA ALA A 269 -14.13 -18.92 8.13
C ALA A 269 -13.62 -19.78 9.31
N THR A 270 -12.63 -20.64 9.07
CA THR A 270 -12.00 -21.47 10.11
C THR A 270 -10.85 -20.74 10.81
N ALA A 271 -10.15 -19.84 10.09
CA ALA A 271 -8.96 -19.15 10.61
C ALA A 271 -9.29 -17.97 11.52
N TRP A 272 -10.38 -17.20 11.25
CA TRP A 272 -10.64 -15.95 11.97
C TRP A 272 -10.81 -16.11 13.49
N PRO A 273 -11.48 -17.16 14.05
CA PRO A 273 -11.69 -17.23 15.49
C PRO A 273 -10.38 -17.38 16.30
N PRO A 274 -9.49 -18.34 15.98
CA PRO A 274 -8.22 -18.47 16.71
C PRO A 274 -7.30 -17.25 16.53
N PHE A 275 -7.26 -16.66 15.35
CA PHE A 275 -6.43 -15.46 15.11
C PHE A 275 -7.03 -14.21 15.77
N LEU A 276 -8.36 -14.09 15.87
CA LEU A 276 -9.01 -13.03 16.64
C LEU A 276 -8.61 -13.11 18.13
N LEU A 277 -8.58 -14.32 18.71
CA LEU A 277 -8.14 -14.51 20.08
C LEU A 277 -6.69 -14.05 20.28
N LEU A 278 -5.78 -14.47 19.39
CA LEU A 278 -4.38 -14.00 19.41
C LEU A 278 -4.30 -12.47 19.30
N GLY A 279 -5.01 -11.91 18.35
CA GLY A 279 -5.04 -10.48 18.11
C GLY A 279 -5.60 -9.70 19.31
N ALA A 280 -6.69 -10.18 19.91
CA ALA A 280 -7.31 -9.56 21.08
C ALA A 280 -6.39 -9.57 22.30
N VAL A 281 -5.73 -10.70 22.59
CA VAL A 281 -4.75 -10.79 23.69
C VAL A 281 -3.57 -9.86 23.43
N THR A 282 -3.02 -9.86 22.21
CA THR A 282 -1.90 -8.98 21.83
C THR A 282 -2.28 -7.51 21.99
N LEU A 283 -3.47 -7.13 21.51
CA LEU A 283 -3.98 -5.76 21.58
C LEU A 283 -4.29 -5.33 23.02
N ALA A 284 -4.80 -6.24 23.86
CA ALA A 284 -5.03 -5.96 25.29
C ALA A 284 -3.73 -5.62 26.02
N PHE A 285 -2.66 -6.39 25.81
CA PHE A 285 -1.34 -6.10 26.38
C PHE A 285 -0.73 -4.83 25.78
N ALA A 286 -0.89 -4.58 24.48
CA ALA A 286 -0.45 -3.34 23.85
C ALA A 286 -1.15 -2.12 24.46
N GLY A 287 -2.47 -2.19 24.64
CA GLY A 287 -3.26 -1.13 25.27
C GLY A 287 -2.91 -0.90 26.73
N TRP A 288 -2.65 -1.98 27.51
CA TRP A 288 -2.18 -1.87 28.88
C TRP A 288 -0.85 -1.11 28.96
N HIS A 289 0.11 -1.49 28.16
CA HIS A 289 1.41 -0.82 28.14
C HIS A 289 1.31 0.62 27.61
N TYR A 290 0.46 0.88 26.64
CA TYR A 290 0.21 2.23 26.15
C TYR A 290 -0.35 3.16 27.28
N ARG A 291 -1.33 2.68 28.05
CA ARG A 291 -1.84 3.45 29.21
C ARG A 291 -0.76 3.70 30.25
N GLY A 292 0.11 2.73 30.48
CA GLY A 292 1.23 2.88 31.39
C GLY A 292 2.28 3.92 30.96
N SER A 293 2.46 4.13 29.65
CA SER A 293 3.34 5.19 29.11
C SER A 293 2.77 6.59 29.34
N VAL A 294 1.47 6.78 29.04
CA VAL A 294 0.78 8.09 29.23
C VAL A 294 0.75 8.50 30.70
N SER A 295 0.50 7.56 31.63
CA SER A 295 0.48 7.85 33.06
C SER A 295 1.88 8.18 33.63
N GLY A 296 2.94 7.71 32.98
CA GLY A 296 4.32 8.04 33.36
C GLY A 296 4.72 9.47 33.00
N ASP A 297 4.24 9.94 31.84
CA ASP A 297 4.53 11.29 31.35
C ASP A 297 3.72 12.35 32.16
N ALA A 298 2.47 12.04 32.54
CA ALA A 298 1.64 12.94 33.36
C ALA A 298 2.26 13.21 34.74
N ARG A 299 2.85 12.20 35.39
CA ARG A 299 3.53 12.37 36.69
C ARG A 299 4.82 13.18 36.62
N ARG A 300 5.46 13.28 35.45
CA ARG A 300 6.63 14.14 35.25
C ARG A 300 6.23 15.61 35.07
N GLY A 301 5.17 15.90 34.35
CA GLY A 301 4.67 17.25 34.18
C GLY A 301 4.29 17.92 35.53
N ASP A 302 3.75 17.14 36.48
CA ASP A 302 3.41 17.62 37.80
C ASP A 302 4.64 17.81 38.73
N ALA A 303 5.73 17.05 38.51
CA ALA A 303 6.96 17.19 39.31
C ALA A 303 7.85 18.35 38.84
N ASP A 304 7.80 18.71 37.57
CA ASP A 304 8.59 19.83 37.00
C ASP A 304 7.95 21.20 37.23
N ASN A 305 6.65 21.22 37.53
CA ASN A 305 5.92 22.47 37.91
C ASN A 305 5.94 22.78 39.42
N GLY A 306 6.61 21.96 40.24
CA GLY A 306 6.62 22.07 41.70
C GLY A 306 7.84 22.78 42.31
N ASP A 307 8.94 22.92 41.59
CA ASP A 307 10.17 23.54 42.10
C ASP A 307 10.76 24.52 41.07
N GLY A 308 10.26 25.76 41.04
CA GLY A 308 10.78 26.74 40.11
C GLY A 308 10.45 28.17 40.42
N ASP A 309 10.58 28.59 41.70
CA ASP A 309 10.85 30.00 42.01
C ASP A 309 12.38 30.16 42.11
N GLY A 310 12.98 30.55 40.99
CA GLY A 310 14.42 30.83 40.91
C GLY A 310 14.69 31.76 39.74
N ASP A 311 14.69 33.06 40.05
CA ASP A 311 15.15 34.14 39.18
C ASP A 311 16.56 33.83 38.61
N GLY A 312 16.67 33.83 37.31
CA GLY A 312 17.94 33.63 36.59
C GLY A 312 17.88 34.21 35.19
N GLU A 313 17.98 35.55 35.09
CA GLU A 313 18.34 36.22 33.84
C GLU A 313 19.71 35.68 33.38
N GLY A 314 19.78 35.13 32.21
CA GLY A 314 21.00 34.70 31.56
C GLY A 314 20.86 34.86 30.05
N ASP A 315 21.21 36.05 29.57
CA ASP A 315 21.53 36.29 28.15
C ASP A 315 22.61 35.33 27.69
N GLY A 316 22.34 34.56 26.68
CA GLY A 316 23.26 33.64 26.05
C GLY A 316 22.94 33.45 24.58
N ASP A 317 23.35 34.41 23.76
CA ASP A 317 23.50 34.24 22.32
C ASP A 317 24.44 33.05 22.08
N GLY A 318 23.90 31.97 21.58
CA GLY A 318 24.60 30.74 21.20
C GLY A 318 24.14 30.27 19.84
N ASP A 319 24.68 30.89 18.80
CA ASP A 319 24.77 30.31 17.46
C ASP A 319 25.39 28.91 17.60
N GLY A 320 24.63 27.89 17.31
CA GLY A 320 25.00 26.49 17.46
C GLY A 320 24.36 25.65 16.38
N GLY A 321 25.06 25.63 15.25
CA GLY A 321 24.70 24.96 14.02
C GLY A 321 24.33 23.50 14.16
N ASP A 322 23.58 23.12 13.20
CA ASP A 322 23.41 21.82 12.56
C ASP A 322 24.24 20.67 13.11
N GLY A 323 23.60 19.82 13.92
CA GLY A 323 24.24 18.63 14.46
C GLY A 323 23.27 17.55 14.89
N TYR A 324 21.98 17.60 14.50
CA TYR A 324 21.08 16.46 14.62
C TYR A 324 21.24 15.54 13.40
N GLY A 325 22.45 14.94 13.31
CA GLY A 325 22.72 13.87 12.39
C GLY A 325 21.73 12.72 12.61
N ASP A 326 21.01 12.44 11.58
CA ASP A 326 20.34 11.24 11.08
C ASP A 326 20.53 9.98 11.97
N ARG A 327 19.93 9.96 13.18
CA ARG A 327 19.83 8.82 14.10
C ARG A 327 18.45 8.19 14.16
N ASN A 328 17.48 8.72 13.44
CA ASN A 328 16.24 8.04 13.18
C ASN A 328 16.53 7.00 12.10
N GLY A 329 16.50 5.73 12.46
CA GLY A 329 16.62 4.63 11.50
C GLY A 329 15.58 4.80 10.41
N ALA A 330 15.96 5.48 9.35
CA ALA A 330 15.13 5.73 8.18
C ALA A 330 14.59 4.38 7.74
N ILE A 331 13.26 4.22 7.78
CA ILE A 331 12.59 3.02 7.28
C ILE A 331 12.97 2.92 5.82
N ARG A 332 13.96 2.07 5.52
CA ARG A 332 14.43 1.85 4.15
C ARG A 332 13.32 1.19 3.37
N ASN A 333 13.17 1.60 2.12
CA ASN A 333 12.23 0.99 1.19
C ASN A 333 12.44 -0.54 1.17
N PRO A 334 11.43 -1.35 1.55
CA PRO A 334 11.57 -2.80 1.70
C PRO A 334 11.71 -3.52 0.36
N PHE A 335 11.34 -2.87 -0.76
CA PHE A 335 11.32 -3.52 -2.06
C PHE A 335 12.64 -3.36 -2.80
N SER A 336 13.42 -4.45 -2.81
CA SER A 336 14.52 -4.63 -3.77
C SER A 336 14.29 -5.94 -4.54
N LEU A 337 14.63 -5.98 -5.83
CA LEU A 337 14.51 -7.19 -6.65
C LEU A 337 15.29 -8.36 -6.04
N ALA A 338 16.46 -8.08 -5.45
CA ALA A 338 17.26 -9.08 -4.74
C ALA A 338 16.51 -9.64 -3.51
N SER A 339 15.79 -8.80 -2.76
CA SER A 339 14.97 -9.26 -1.63
C SER A 339 13.78 -10.08 -2.13
N ALA A 340 13.15 -9.70 -3.23
CA ALA A 340 12.05 -10.43 -3.83
C ALA A 340 12.50 -11.83 -4.32
N ILE A 341 13.67 -11.94 -4.97
CA ILE A 341 14.24 -13.22 -5.41
C ILE A 341 14.61 -14.10 -4.20
N ARG A 342 15.25 -13.54 -3.18
CA ARG A 342 15.57 -14.29 -1.93
C ARG A 342 14.32 -14.81 -1.24
N PHE A 343 13.28 -13.97 -1.17
CA PHE A 343 12.00 -14.37 -0.60
C PHE A 343 11.34 -15.46 -1.45
N GLY A 344 11.32 -15.33 -2.79
CA GLY A 344 10.80 -16.35 -3.69
C GLY A 344 11.53 -17.68 -3.56
N ALA A 345 12.87 -17.66 -3.45
CA ALA A 345 13.67 -18.86 -3.22
C ALA A 345 13.38 -19.51 -1.86
N LEU A 346 13.29 -18.70 -0.80
CA LEU A 346 12.87 -19.17 0.54
C LEU A 346 11.47 -19.78 0.48
N PHE A 347 10.55 -19.12 -0.19
CA PHE A 347 9.19 -19.58 -0.32
C PHE A 347 9.10 -20.89 -1.11
N ALA A 348 9.81 -21.02 -2.24
CA ALA A 348 9.90 -22.26 -3.00
C ALA A 348 10.49 -23.41 -2.16
N ALA A 349 11.52 -23.13 -1.36
CA ALA A 349 12.08 -24.11 -0.43
C ALA A 349 11.05 -24.55 0.64
N VAL A 350 10.30 -23.61 1.21
CA VAL A 350 9.22 -23.92 2.18
C VAL A 350 8.14 -24.78 1.52
N LEU A 351 7.67 -24.41 0.32
CA LEU A 351 6.69 -25.21 -0.44
C LEU A 351 7.16 -26.66 -0.62
N LEU A 352 8.40 -26.81 -1.08
CA LEU A 352 8.99 -28.13 -1.32
C LEU A 352 9.07 -28.97 -0.04
N VAL A 353 9.53 -28.36 1.07
CA VAL A 353 9.65 -29.05 2.35
C VAL A 353 8.27 -29.39 2.92
N VAL A 354 7.27 -28.52 2.79
CA VAL A 354 5.88 -28.80 3.20
C VAL A 354 5.32 -29.97 2.40
N GLU A 355 5.49 -29.98 1.08
CA GLU A 355 4.98 -31.03 0.22
C GLU A 355 5.64 -32.40 0.54
N ILE A 356 6.97 -32.42 0.69
CA ILE A 356 7.69 -33.64 1.10
C ILE A 356 7.23 -34.11 2.49
N ALA A 357 6.99 -33.20 3.42
CA ALA A 357 6.52 -33.54 4.76
C ALA A 357 5.10 -34.13 4.71
N GLN A 358 4.20 -33.59 3.90
CA GLN A 358 2.86 -34.12 3.69
C GLN A 358 2.87 -35.55 3.11
N GLN A 359 3.77 -35.80 2.14
CA GLN A 359 3.90 -37.13 1.51
C GLN A 359 4.56 -38.17 2.42
N ARG A 360 5.57 -37.76 3.25
CA ARG A 360 6.37 -38.70 4.06
C ARG A 360 5.85 -38.89 5.48
N ALA A 361 5.20 -37.87 6.07
CA ALA A 361 4.72 -37.87 7.44
C ALA A 361 3.42 -37.04 7.54
N PRO A 362 2.30 -37.55 6.99
CA PRO A 362 1.02 -36.84 7.01
C PRO A 362 0.62 -36.50 8.46
N GLY A 363 0.14 -35.28 8.67
CA GLY A 363 -0.23 -34.73 9.97
C GLY A 363 0.96 -34.13 10.73
N VAL A 364 1.79 -34.93 11.37
CA VAL A 364 2.88 -34.44 12.25
C VAL A 364 3.95 -33.66 11.48
N GLY A 365 4.31 -34.11 10.27
CA GLY A 365 5.33 -33.46 9.45
C GLY A 365 5.01 -32.02 9.10
N VAL A 366 3.73 -31.73 8.79
CA VAL A 366 3.27 -30.37 8.47
C VAL A 366 3.45 -29.44 9.66
N TYR A 367 3.15 -29.86 10.88
CA TYR A 367 3.31 -29.02 12.09
C TYR A 367 4.77 -28.73 12.41
N VAL A 368 5.67 -29.73 12.25
CA VAL A 368 7.10 -29.53 12.44
C VAL A 368 7.66 -28.53 11.42
N VAL A 369 7.30 -28.69 10.14
CA VAL A 369 7.71 -27.76 9.09
C VAL A 369 7.15 -26.37 9.35
N SER A 370 5.90 -26.26 9.80
CA SER A 370 5.27 -24.98 10.14
C SER A 370 6.00 -24.27 11.28
N ALA A 371 6.41 -25.00 12.30
CA ALA A 371 7.19 -24.46 13.40
C ALA A 371 8.58 -23.97 12.88
N LEU A 372 9.27 -24.75 12.07
CA LEU A 372 10.57 -24.38 11.51
C LEU A 372 10.46 -23.17 10.56
N ALA A 373 9.53 -23.19 9.64
CA ALA A 373 9.30 -22.09 8.71
C ALA A 373 8.83 -20.81 9.44
N GLY A 374 7.94 -20.95 10.41
CA GLY A 374 7.45 -19.85 11.25
C GLY A 374 8.58 -19.19 12.06
N SER A 375 9.64 -19.90 12.39
CA SER A 375 10.81 -19.31 13.05
C SER A 375 11.51 -18.26 12.18
N VAL A 376 11.39 -18.37 10.86
CA VAL A 376 11.99 -17.46 9.88
C VAL A 376 10.94 -16.43 9.41
N ASP A 377 9.81 -16.91 8.86
CA ASP A 377 8.74 -16.07 8.31
C ASP A 377 7.39 -16.81 8.35
N VAL A 378 6.34 -16.12 8.83
CA VAL A 378 4.98 -16.66 8.87
C VAL A 378 4.29 -16.53 7.52
N ASP A 379 4.61 -15.51 6.73
CA ASP A 379 3.91 -15.23 5.48
C ASP A 379 4.10 -16.37 4.47
N ALA A 380 5.34 -16.85 4.32
CA ALA A 380 5.66 -17.92 3.39
C ALA A 380 4.90 -19.22 3.70
N ILE A 381 4.87 -19.64 4.95
CA ILE A 381 4.17 -20.86 5.36
C ILE A 381 2.65 -20.68 5.29
N THR A 382 2.13 -19.51 5.64
CA THR A 382 0.70 -19.17 5.52
C THR A 382 0.23 -19.30 4.07
N LEU A 383 0.97 -18.73 3.14
CA LEU A 383 0.64 -18.79 1.71
C LEU A 383 0.69 -20.22 1.17
N SER A 384 1.71 -20.99 1.58
CA SER A 384 1.85 -22.39 1.21
C SER A 384 0.65 -23.22 1.66
N LEU A 385 0.31 -23.14 2.95
CA LEU A 385 -0.76 -23.92 3.54
C LEU A 385 -2.15 -23.46 3.06
N ALA A 386 -2.37 -22.15 2.94
CA ALA A 386 -3.63 -21.61 2.42
C ALA A 386 -3.85 -21.99 0.94
N GLY A 387 -2.78 -22.00 0.13
CA GLY A 387 -2.85 -22.39 -1.27
C GLY A 387 -3.13 -23.88 -1.47
N ASN A 388 -2.66 -24.74 -0.56
CA ASN A 388 -2.83 -26.19 -0.63
C ASN A 388 -4.08 -26.70 0.09
N ALA A 389 -4.76 -25.87 0.88
CA ALA A 389 -6.00 -26.21 1.59
C ALA A 389 -7.25 -26.06 0.72
N GLY A 390 -7.25 -26.66 -0.49
CA GLY A 390 -8.37 -26.53 -1.45
C GLY A 390 -9.68 -27.20 -0.98
N GLU A 391 -9.61 -28.25 -0.17
CA GLU A 391 -10.78 -28.99 0.33
C GLU A 391 -11.14 -28.57 1.76
N PRO A 392 -12.45 -28.41 2.07
CA PRO A 392 -12.89 -27.98 3.41
C PRO A 392 -12.38 -28.87 4.55
N ASP A 393 -12.23 -30.15 4.32
CA ASP A 393 -11.76 -31.12 5.33
C ASP A 393 -10.31 -30.88 5.75
N ARG A 394 -9.52 -30.18 4.93
CA ARG A 394 -8.13 -29.80 5.22
C ARG A 394 -8.00 -28.46 5.94
N HIS A 395 -9.09 -27.68 6.04
CA HIS A 395 -9.06 -26.36 6.65
C HIS A 395 -8.60 -26.37 8.11
N PRO A 396 -9.08 -27.28 9.00
CA PRO A 396 -8.63 -27.30 10.40
C PRO A 396 -7.13 -27.60 10.52
N GLU A 397 -6.60 -28.53 9.73
CA GLU A 397 -5.18 -28.89 9.74
C GLU A 397 -4.32 -27.71 9.27
N ALA A 398 -4.71 -27.04 8.17
CA ALA A 398 -4.01 -25.87 7.65
C ALA A 398 -4.02 -24.71 8.66
N VAL A 399 -5.15 -24.42 9.30
CA VAL A 399 -5.26 -23.37 10.31
C VAL A 399 -4.40 -23.66 11.52
N ARG A 400 -4.42 -24.90 12.03
CA ARG A 400 -3.53 -25.31 13.14
C ARG A 400 -2.07 -25.15 12.79
N ALA A 401 -1.67 -25.55 11.60
CA ALA A 401 -0.31 -25.42 11.11
C ALA A 401 0.14 -23.95 10.97
N ILE A 402 -0.72 -23.08 10.43
CA ILE A 402 -0.46 -21.63 10.35
C ILE A 402 -0.37 -21.02 11.75
N LEU A 403 -1.23 -21.44 12.66
CA LEU A 403 -1.23 -20.97 14.04
C LEU A 403 0.06 -21.37 14.77
N ILE A 404 0.55 -22.60 14.59
CA ILE A 404 1.84 -23.07 15.12
C ILE A 404 2.98 -22.20 14.58
N ALA A 405 2.97 -21.90 13.28
CA ALA A 405 3.98 -21.01 12.68
C ALA A 405 3.96 -19.61 13.33
N ALA A 406 2.76 -19.02 13.51
CA ALA A 406 2.59 -17.72 14.15
C ALA A 406 3.08 -17.71 15.61
N LEU A 407 2.78 -18.76 16.37
CA LEU A 407 3.26 -18.92 17.75
C LEU A 407 4.77 -19.06 17.82
N THR A 408 5.36 -19.89 16.96
CA THR A 408 6.81 -20.05 16.88
C THR A 408 7.49 -18.73 16.55
N ASN A 409 6.96 -17.98 15.59
CA ASN A 409 7.47 -16.65 15.24
C ASN A 409 7.39 -15.67 16.43
N THR A 410 6.30 -15.73 17.20
CA THR A 410 6.14 -14.95 18.42
C THR A 410 7.20 -15.31 19.47
N VAL A 411 7.47 -16.60 19.65
CA VAL A 411 8.54 -17.08 20.56
C VAL A 411 9.92 -16.60 20.12
N VAL A 412 10.23 -16.70 18.82
CA VAL A 412 11.51 -16.23 18.27
C VAL A 412 11.67 -14.73 18.46
N LYS A 413 10.64 -13.92 18.18
CA LYS A 413 10.66 -12.48 18.43
C LYS A 413 10.81 -12.15 19.92
N CYS A 414 10.14 -12.90 20.80
CA CYS A 414 10.33 -12.78 22.23
C CYS A 414 11.79 -13.05 22.62
N ALA A 415 12.40 -14.12 22.09
CA ALA A 415 13.82 -14.44 22.32
C ALA A 415 14.74 -13.32 21.85
N MET A 416 14.46 -12.67 20.70
CA MET A 416 15.20 -11.49 20.24
C MET A 416 15.11 -10.34 21.25
N VAL A 417 13.94 -10.06 21.82
CA VAL A 417 13.77 -9.03 22.83
C VAL A 417 14.49 -9.41 24.13
N VAL A 418 14.47 -10.66 24.50
CA VAL A 418 15.21 -11.17 25.69
C VAL A 418 16.72 -10.99 25.52
N GLY A 419 17.26 -11.25 24.34
CA GLY A 419 18.70 -11.12 24.07
C GLY A 419 19.15 -9.67 23.91
N LEU A 420 18.36 -8.81 23.31
CA LEU A 420 18.77 -7.49 22.84
C LEU A 420 18.12 -6.32 23.59
N GLY A 421 16.99 -6.56 24.28
CA GLY A 421 16.18 -5.51 24.91
C GLY A 421 16.63 -5.14 26.32
N GLY A 422 16.16 -3.97 26.79
CA GLY A 422 16.33 -3.50 28.17
C GLY A 422 15.49 -4.29 29.17
N GLY A 423 15.91 -4.31 30.44
CA GLY A 423 15.37 -5.21 31.48
C GLY A 423 13.86 -5.13 31.68
N ARG A 424 13.27 -3.90 31.70
CA ARG A 424 11.81 -3.72 31.87
C ARG A 424 11.05 -4.13 30.62
N THR A 425 11.47 -3.69 29.44
CA THR A 425 10.86 -4.09 28.16
C THR A 425 10.92 -5.60 27.97
N ARG A 426 12.05 -6.23 28.32
CA ARG A 426 12.21 -7.69 28.32
C ARG A 426 11.12 -8.37 29.15
N ARG A 427 10.96 -7.97 30.42
CA ARG A 427 9.96 -8.54 31.31
C ARG A 427 8.55 -8.37 30.78
N ASN A 428 8.21 -7.17 30.30
CA ASN A 428 6.90 -6.87 29.75
C ASN A 428 6.56 -7.77 28.54
N ILE A 429 7.51 -7.90 27.62
CA ILE A 429 7.33 -8.71 26.39
C ILE A 429 7.28 -10.20 26.69
N VAL A 430 8.07 -10.69 27.66
CA VAL A 430 8.02 -12.11 28.08
C VAL A 430 6.63 -12.44 28.64
N VAL A 431 6.07 -11.61 29.51
CA VAL A 431 4.74 -11.82 30.08
C VAL A 431 3.67 -11.81 28.98
N ALA A 432 3.72 -10.83 28.09
CA ALA A 432 2.76 -10.74 26.97
C ALA A 432 2.91 -11.93 26.02
N ALA A 433 4.14 -12.31 25.65
CA ALA A 433 4.41 -13.45 24.79
C ALA A 433 3.90 -14.77 25.41
N ALA A 434 4.13 -14.99 26.72
CA ALA A 434 3.60 -16.15 27.41
C ALA A 434 2.07 -16.23 27.36
N ALA A 435 1.38 -15.11 27.57
CA ALA A 435 -0.07 -15.03 27.46
C ALA A 435 -0.56 -15.30 26.02
N ILE A 436 0.10 -14.74 25.01
CA ILE A 436 -0.23 -14.95 23.59
C ILE A 436 -0.02 -16.43 23.21
N VAL A 437 1.09 -17.03 23.64
CA VAL A 437 1.39 -18.45 23.37
C VAL A 437 0.35 -19.34 24.06
N LEU A 438 0.00 -19.08 25.31
CA LEU A 438 -1.04 -19.83 26.02
C LEU A 438 -2.40 -19.72 25.31
N ALA A 439 -2.80 -18.51 24.92
CA ALA A 439 -4.04 -18.31 24.15
C ALA A 439 -4.01 -19.09 22.82
N GLY A 440 -2.86 -19.09 22.14
CA GLY A 440 -2.69 -19.83 20.90
C GLY A 440 -2.72 -21.36 21.09
N LEU A 441 -2.11 -21.88 22.14
CA LEU A 441 -2.17 -23.32 22.48
C LEU A 441 -3.61 -23.74 22.79
N VAL A 442 -4.37 -22.92 23.51
CA VAL A 442 -5.80 -23.13 23.74
C VAL A 442 -6.53 -23.13 22.40
N ALA A 443 -6.28 -22.17 21.52
CA ALA A 443 -6.90 -22.10 20.20
C ALA A 443 -6.58 -23.33 19.33
N VAL A 444 -5.35 -23.86 19.39
CA VAL A 444 -4.95 -25.08 18.67
C VAL A 444 -5.70 -26.32 19.19
N SER A 445 -6.01 -26.36 20.50
CA SER A 445 -6.68 -27.53 21.11
C SER A 445 -8.18 -27.58 20.85
N PHE A 446 -8.83 -26.47 20.54
CA PHE A 446 -10.27 -26.36 20.27
C PHE A 446 -10.63 -26.25 18.77
N GLY A 447 -9.70 -26.06 17.88
CA GLY A 447 -9.88 -26.07 16.41
C GLY A 447 -9.38 -27.36 15.81
#